data_c435bd5c150ee293c53dac44edbed950
#
_entry.id   c435bd5c150ee293c53dac44edbed950
#
_cell.length_a   1.000
_cell.length_b   1.000
_cell.length_c   1.000
_cell.angle_alpha   90.00
_cell.angle_beta   90.00
_cell.angle_gamma   90.00
#
_symmetry.space_group_name_H-M   'P 1'
#
loop_
_entity.id
_entity.type
_entity.pdbx_description
1 polymer ?
#
loop_
_entity_poly.entity_id
_entity_poly.type
_entity_poly.pdbx_seq_one_letter_code
_entity_poly.pdbx_strand_id
1 'polypeptide(L)'
;VDRSYKVIQWATGGVGEEALRAIVMHPQLELVGVKVYSDKKAGQDAGTLCGMPDTGVVATQSIDELVALEADCVSYMPNVSDVDDICRLLESGKNVICTPFLFYAENLQEPERSKLRAACEAGNASVHGTGIHPGFVGMVLPLALSGMSRRIDKITIQERADWAFYDRPMVTFDNMHFGYPPAEVTLEAHPFLAFNSRIFTDQIAMLANAMKLELDEITVKHEVLTANEGYDIICGRIEKDTVYAQRYIWQGMVNGESRIEIDALWTVGGSYPEHWPKPLDGWTVTLEGDPSLRTHFFALASFENVEQCSLADHVHATEIATAMQAVNTIPALCKAEAGLRGTHELGNVFSGLGMS
;
A
#
# COMPACT_ATOMS: atom_id res chain seq x y z
N VAL A 1 -24.05 21.33 5.58
CA VAL A 1 -22.71 21.54 4.99
C VAL A 1 -21.86 20.43 5.57
N ASP A 2 -21.41 19.50 4.73
CA ASP A 2 -20.47 18.47 5.17
C ASP A 2 -19.19 19.17 5.64
N ARG A 3 -18.65 18.71 6.80
CA ARG A 3 -17.43 19.26 7.37
C ARG A 3 -16.28 19.09 6.39
N SER A 4 -15.51 20.14 6.12
CA SER A 4 -14.22 20.04 5.43
C SER A 4 -13.15 19.62 6.42
N TYR A 5 -12.31 18.63 6.03
CA TYR A 5 -11.19 18.16 6.86
C TYR A 5 -9.90 18.81 6.38
N LYS A 6 -9.15 19.41 7.30
CA LYS A 6 -7.83 19.98 7.05
C LYS A 6 -6.79 18.87 6.96
N VAL A 7 -6.07 18.82 5.83
CA VAL A 7 -5.15 17.72 5.51
C VAL A 7 -3.74 18.25 5.23
N ILE A 8 -2.76 17.57 5.79
CA ILE A 8 -1.35 17.71 5.44
C ILE A 8 -0.98 16.56 4.52
N GLN A 9 -0.41 16.86 3.34
CA GLN A 9 0.22 15.83 2.50
C GLN A 9 1.68 15.64 2.92
N TRP A 10 2.06 14.41 3.24
CA TRP A 10 3.42 14.08 3.65
C TRP A 10 4.11 13.26 2.57
N ALA A 11 5.12 13.85 1.94
CA ALA A 11 5.86 13.42 0.76
C ALA A 11 5.08 13.58 -0.56
N THR A 12 5.85 13.81 -1.63
CA THR A 12 5.37 14.09 -2.98
C THR A 12 6.16 13.23 -4.02
N GLY A 13 6.35 11.94 -3.70
CA GLY A 13 6.76 10.91 -4.67
C GLY A 13 5.57 10.50 -5.54
N GLY A 14 5.66 9.45 -6.38
CA GLY A 14 4.59 9.05 -7.29
C GLY A 14 3.21 9.01 -6.62
N VAL A 15 3.00 8.14 -5.65
CA VAL A 15 1.73 8.04 -4.90
C VAL A 15 1.39 9.36 -4.16
N GLY A 16 2.40 9.99 -3.55
CA GLY A 16 2.19 11.24 -2.77
C GLY A 16 1.82 12.44 -3.64
N GLU A 17 2.28 12.51 -4.89
CA GLU A 17 1.89 13.54 -5.86
C GLU A 17 0.43 13.39 -6.27
N GLU A 18 0.00 12.16 -6.55
CA GLU A 18 -1.39 11.86 -6.88
C GLU A 18 -2.33 12.11 -5.69
N ALA A 19 -1.90 11.78 -4.48
CA ALA A 19 -2.64 12.11 -3.28
C ALA A 19 -2.76 13.64 -3.08
N LEU A 20 -1.68 14.40 -3.30
CA LEU A 20 -1.69 15.86 -3.23
C LEU A 20 -2.69 16.45 -4.22
N ARG A 21 -2.63 16.02 -5.48
CA ARG A 21 -3.58 16.42 -6.53
C ARG A 21 -5.02 16.11 -6.13
N ALA A 22 -5.27 14.90 -5.62
CA ALA A 22 -6.58 14.48 -5.18
C ALA A 22 -7.09 15.31 -3.99
N ILE A 23 -6.26 15.62 -2.99
CA ILE A 23 -6.64 16.45 -1.84
C ILE A 23 -7.04 17.85 -2.31
N VAL A 24 -6.27 18.46 -3.21
CA VAL A 24 -6.58 19.80 -3.77
C VAL A 24 -7.93 19.82 -4.49
N MET A 25 -8.29 18.74 -5.16
CA MET A 25 -9.56 18.62 -5.90
C MET A 25 -10.75 18.17 -5.04
N HIS A 26 -10.52 17.61 -3.86
CA HIS A 26 -11.55 16.93 -3.08
C HIS A 26 -12.48 17.90 -2.37
N PRO A 27 -13.83 17.80 -2.55
CA PRO A 27 -14.77 18.78 -2.03
C PRO A 27 -14.89 18.82 -0.49
N GLN A 28 -14.43 17.78 0.20
CA GLN A 28 -14.48 17.67 1.67
C GLN A 28 -13.10 17.79 2.32
N LEU A 29 -12.04 18.06 1.56
CA LEU A 29 -10.69 18.19 2.08
C LEU A 29 -10.15 19.60 1.80
N GLU A 30 -9.36 20.12 2.73
CA GLU A 30 -8.66 21.38 2.64
C GLU A 30 -7.17 21.14 2.86
N LEU A 31 -6.35 21.37 1.83
CA LEU A 31 -4.90 21.27 1.98
C LEU A 31 -4.38 22.43 2.85
N VAL A 32 -3.67 22.08 3.94
CA VAL A 32 -3.12 23.10 4.86
C VAL A 32 -1.60 23.02 5.01
N GLY A 33 -0.95 21.95 4.53
CA GLY A 33 0.50 21.79 4.59
C GLY A 33 1.02 20.71 3.67
N VAL A 34 2.28 20.82 3.27
CA VAL A 34 2.98 19.81 2.46
C VAL A 34 4.37 19.59 3.01
N LYS A 35 4.71 18.32 3.33
CA LYS A 35 6.05 17.86 3.69
C LYS A 35 6.81 17.41 2.45
N VAL A 36 8.01 17.89 2.28
CA VAL A 36 8.94 17.41 1.25
C VAL A 36 10.30 17.11 1.87
N TYR A 37 11.09 16.25 1.19
CA TYR A 37 12.44 15.89 1.62
C TYR A 37 13.53 16.58 0.75
N SER A 38 13.19 16.91 -0.50
CA SER A 38 14.13 17.51 -1.44
C SER A 38 14.21 19.01 -1.29
N ASP A 39 15.43 19.56 -1.23
CA ASP A 39 15.68 21.01 -1.25
C ASP A 39 15.08 21.68 -2.49
N LYS A 40 14.99 20.93 -3.60
CA LYS A 40 14.40 21.44 -4.86
C LYS A 40 12.89 21.67 -4.75
N LYS A 41 12.20 20.94 -3.87
CA LYS A 41 10.75 21.03 -3.67
C LYS A 41 10.38 21.93 -2.50
N ALA A 42 11.29 22.15 -1.56
CA ALA A 42 11.09 23.05 -0.44
C ALA A 42 10.89 24.49 -0.91
N GLY A 43 9.89 25.17 -0.36
CA GLY A 43 9.54 26.55 -0.74
C GLY A 43 8.69 26.66 -2.01
N GLN A 44 8.38 25.56 -2.71
CA GLN A 44 7.46 25.57 -3.86
C GLN A 44 6.00 25.51 -3.40
N ASP A 45 5.09 26.09 -4.20
CA ASP A 45 3.65 25.93 -3.99
C ASP A 45 3.20 24.50 -4.25
N ALA A 46 2.25 24.02 -3.46
CA ALA A 46 1.71 22.67 -3.58
C ALA A 46 1.09 22.38 -4.95
N GLY A 47 0.41 23.35 -5.55
CA GLY A 47 -0.13 23.26 -6.91
C GLY A 47 0.96 22.98 -7.94
N THR A 48 2.08 23.70 -7.86
CA THR A 48 3.26 23.48 -8.71
C THR A 48 3.78 22.04 -8.57
N LEU A 49 3.80 21.48 -7.34
CA LEU A 49 4.31 20.13 -7.07
C LEU A 49 3.44 19.02 -7.63
N CYS A 50 2.17 19.26 -7.96
CA CYS A 50 1.25 18.27 -8.50
C CYS A 50 0.58 18.68 -9.82
N GLY A 51 1.12 19.70 -10.51
CA GLY A 51 0.61 20.14 -11.81
C GLY A 51 -0.77 20.81 -11.76
N MET A 52 -1.09 21.45 -10.64
CA MET A 52 -2.33 22.19 -10.42
C MET A 52 -2.04 23.69 -10.32
N PRO A 53 -3.06 24.57 -10.44
CA PRO A 53 -2.92 25.99 -10.11
C PRO A 53 -2.41 26.21 -8.69
N ASP A 54 -1.78 27.36 -8.44
CA ASP A 54 -1.27 27.73 -7.13
C ASP A 54 -2.37 27.63 -6.05
N THR A 55 -2.03 26.95 -4.97
CA THR A 55 -2.91 26.73 -3.81
C THR A 55 -2.69 27.73 -2.70
N GLY A 56 -1.55 28.41 -2.68
CA GLY A 56 -1.07 29.26 -1.58
C GLY A 56 -0.44 28.47 -0.43
N VAL A 57 -0.38 27.13 -0.52
CA VAL A 57 0.27 26.28 0.48
C VAL A 57 1.69 25.98 0.02
N VAL A 58 2.67 26.43 0.81
CA VAL A 58 4.09 26.27 0.50
C VAL A 58 4.65 25.03 1.18
N ALA A 59 5.38 24.22 0.42
CA ALA A 59 5.99 22.99 0.91
C ALA A 59 7.18 23.27 1.84
N THR A 60 7.26 22.54 2.95
CA THR A 60 8.32 22.64 3.96
C THR A 60 9.02 21.33 4.22
N GLN A 61 10.27 21.41 4.70
CA GLN A 61 11.01 20.25 5.24
C GLN A 61 10.89 20.15 6.77
N SER A 62 10.29 21.14 7.42
CA SER A 62 10.18 21.21 8.88
C SER A 62 8.99 20.40 9.38
N ILE A 63 9.26 19.37 10.17
CA ILE A 63 8.20 18.65 10.89
C ILE A 63 7.57 19.52 11.96
N ASP A 64 8.35 20.39 12.62
CA ASP A 64 7.87 21.26 13.71
C ASP A 64 6.81 22.23 13.20
N GLU A 65 7.01 22.80 12.00
CA GLU A 65 6.02 23.64 11.36
C GLU A 65 4.71 22.87 11.10
N LEU A 66 4.79 21.63 10.59
CA LEU A 66 3.61 20.82 10.26
C LEU A 66 2.89 20.32 11.51
N VAL A 67 3.62 19.95 12.56
CA VAL A 67 3.04 19.60 13.86
C VAL A 67 2.27 20.78 14.47
N ALA A 68 2.77 22.00 14.30
CA ALA A 68 2.13 23.22 14.80
C ALA A 68 0.89 23.65 14.01
N LEU A 69 0.69 23.17 12.76
CA LEU A 69 -0.51 23.46 11.98
C LEU A 69 -1.75 22.83 12.61
N GLU A 70 -2.88 23.53 12.51
CA GLU A 70 -4.19 22.95 12.78
C GLU A 70 -4.60 22.06 11.59
N ALA A 71 -4.65 20.75 11.80
CA ALA A 71 -5.05 19.78 10.79
C ALA A 71 -5.79 18.59 11.41
N ASP A 72 -6.72 18.00 10.67
CA ASP A 72 -7.48 16.84 11.08
C ASP A 72 -6.78 15.52 10.74
N CYS A 73 -6.00 15.50 9.63
CA CYS A 73 -5.35 14.29 9.13
C CYS A 73 -4.04 14.59 8.39
N VAL A 74 -3.12 13.66 8.47
CA VAL A 74 -1.89 13.61 7.66
C VAL A 74 -1.97 12.43 6.70
N SER A 75 -1.86 12.72 5.41
CA SER A 75 -1.69 11.73 4.34
C SER A 75 -0.21 11.37 4.22
N TYR A 76 0.22 10.29 4.88
CA TYR A 76 1.62 9.94 5.12
C TYR A 76 2.12 8.91 4.10
N MET A 77 2.91 9.35 3.11
CA MET A 77 3.30 8.55 1.93
C MET A 77 4.80 8.63 1.59
N PRO A 78 5.73 8.61 2.55
CA PRO A 78 7.16 8.60 2.23
C PRO A 78 7.63 7.21 1.78
N ASN A 79 8.76 7.14 1.09
CA ASN A 79 9.39 5.86 0.75
C ASN A 79 9.94 5.12 1.98
N VAL A 80 10.41 5.89 2.96
CA VAL A 80 10.89 5.36 4.25
C VAL A 80 10.04 5.98 5.35
N SER A 81 9.45 5.13 6.16
CA SER A 81 8.57 5.54 7.23
C SER A 81 9.33 5.70 8.55
N ASP A 82 8.93 6.69 9.33
CA ASP A 82 9.45 6.95 10.66
C ASP A 82 8.31 6.91 11.69
N VAL A 83 8.37 5.95 12.62
CA VAL A 83 7.36 5.78 13.66
C VAL A 83 7.38 6.96 14.65
N ASP A 84 8.55 7.58 14.89
CA ASP A 84 8.66 8.73 15.78
C ASP A 84 7.98 9.96 15.19
N ASP A 85 8.11 10.20 13.89
CA ASP A 85 7.39 11.24 13.20
C ASP A 85 5.87 11.02 13.27
N ILE A 86 5.42 9.78 13.04
CA ILE A 86 4.00 9.42 13.16
C ILE A 86 3.48 9.65 14.58
N CYS A 87 4.23 9.24 15.61
CA CYS A 87 3.84 9.48 16.99
C CYS A 87 3.69 10.99 17.29
N ARG A 88 4.63 11.81 16.86
CA ARG A 88 4.56 13.29 17.03
C ARG A 88 3.31 13.88 16.36
N LEU A 89 2.94 13.39 15.18
CA LEU A 89 1.73 13.81 14.48
C LEU A 89 0.47 13.39 15.22
N LEU A 90 0.40 12.15 15.68
CA LEU A 90 -0.71 11.62 16.48
C LEU A 90 -0.87 12.38 17.80
N GLU A 91 0.22 12.58 18.56
CA GLU A 91 0.24 13.32 19.83
C GLU A 91 -0.25 14.76 19.67
N SER A 92 -0.03 15.37 18.48
CA SER A 92 -0.52 16.70 18.16
C SER A 92 -2.01 16.76 17.78
N GLY A 93 -2.73 15.63 17.87
CA GLY A 93 -4.16 15.54 17.60
C GLY A 93 -4.52 15.28 16.13
N LYS A 94 -3.55 14.93 15.28
CA LYS A 94 -3.77 14.66 13.87
C LYS A 94 -3.91 13.15 13.61
N ASN A 95 -4.98 12.74 12.93
CA ASN A 95 -5.07 11.38 12.41
C ASN A 95 -3.99 11.15 11.36
N VAL A 96 -3.53 9.90 11.19
CA VAL A 96 -2.53 9.56 10.18
C VAL A 96 -3.04 8.43 9.30
N ILE A 97 -3.13 8.68 7.99
CA ILE A 97 -3.35 7.63 7.00
C ILE A 97 -2.05 7.33 6.28
N CYS A 98 -1.66 6.05 6.24
CA CYS A 98 -0.33 5.61 5.82
C CYS A 98 -0.43 4.65 4.63
N THR A 99 0.41 4.80 3.60
CA THR A 99 0.45 3.86 2.48
C THR A 99 1.65 2.91 2.48
N PRO A 100 2.81 3.23 3.09
CA PRO A 100 3.97 2.33 3.06
C PRO A 100 3.87 1.15 4.03
N PHE A 101 3.13 1.29 5.14
CA PHE A 101 3.04 0.28 6.20
C PHE A 101 1.84 0.54 7.14
N LEU A 102 1.78 -0.08 8.31
CA LEU A 102 0.68 0.02 9.28
C LEU A 102 -0.65 -0.55 8.78
N PHE A 103 -0.60 -1.48 7.85
CA PHE A 103 -1.81 -2.13 7.32
C PHE A 103 -2.61 -2.84 8.40
N TYR A 104 -1.93 -3.34 9.44
CA TYR A 104 -2.54 -3.83 10.67
C TYR A 104 -1.63 -3.54 11.87
N ALA A 105 -1.70 -2.32 12.39
CA ALA A 105 -0.82 -1.83 13.45
C ALA A 105 -0.93 -2.64 14.76
N GLU A 106 -2.04 -3.35 14.99
CA GLU A 106 -2.19 -4.26 16.14
C GLU A 106 -1.23 -5.46 16.08
N ASN A 107 -0.73 -5.84 14.90
CA ASN A 107 0.23 -6.92 14.71
C ASN A 107 1.70 -6.48 14.84
N LEU A 108 1.95 -5.19 15.05
CA LEU A 108 3.32 -4.70 15.28
C LEU A 108 3.94 -5.30 16.53
N GLN A 109 5.25 -5.48 16.49
CA GLN A 109 6.03 -5.90 17.63
C GLN A 109 6.17 -4.77 18.66
N GLU A 110 6.43 -5.14 19.93
CA GLU A 110 6.81 -4.18 20.96
C GLU A 110 8.27 -3.71 20.73
N PRO A 111 8.63 -2.46 21.02
CA PRO A 111 7.79 -1.44 21.70
C PRO A 111 6.97 -0.56 20.74
N GLU A 112 7.08 -0.74 19.41
CA GLU A 112 6.47 0.15 18.41
C GLU A 112 4.94 0.22 18.54
N ARG A 113 4.28 -0.93 18.77
CA ARG A 113 2.84 -0.99 18.96
C ARG A 113 2.37 -0.17 20.16
N SER A 114 3.00 -0.37 21.32
CA SER A 114 2.68 0.39 22.53
C SER A 114 2.93 1.88 22.37
N LYS A 115 4.00 2.26 21.67
CA LYS A 115 4.35 3.65 21.37
C LYS A 115 3.28 4.33 20.52
N LEU A 116 2.86 3.71 19.43
CA LEU A 116 1.79 4.23 18.56
C LEU A 116 0.45 4.32 19.29
N ARG A 117 0.11 3.31 20.10
CA ARG A 117 -1.12 3.32 20.89
C ARG A 117 -1.13 4.47 21.90
N ALA A 118 -0.04 4.68 22.63
CA ALA A 118 0.11 5.79 23.55
C ALA A 118 -0.01 7.15 22.84
N ALA A 119 0.59 7.30 21.68
CA ALA A 119 0.50 8.51 20.86
C ALA A 119 -0.94 8.79 20.39
N CYS A 120 -1.67 7.74 19.95
CA CYS A 120 -3.09 7.86 19.61
C CYS A 120 -3.94 8.33 20.80
N GLU A 121 -3.71 7.75 21.99
CA GLU A 121 -4.42 8.14 23.21
C GLU A 121 -4.11 9.59 23.61
N ALA A 122 -2.83 9.98 23.59
CA ALA A 122 -2.40 11.34 23.98
C ALA A 122 -3.01 12.43 23.11
N GLY A 123 -3.09 12.22 21.79
CA GLY A 123 -3.65 13.18 20.86
C GLY A 123 -5.13 12.97 20.56
N ASN A 124 -5.78 11.97 21.11
CA ASN A 124 -7.14 11.54 20.72
C ASN A 124 -7.27 11.38 19.21
N ALA A 125 -6.32 10.70 18.59
CA ALA A 125 -6.16 10.54 17.15
C ALA A 125 -6.08 9.07 16.76
N SER A 126 -6.21 8.80 15.46
CA SER A 126 -6.21 7.44 14.91
C SER A 126 -5.14 7.28 13.83
N VAL A 127 -4.60 6.08 13.71
CA VAL A 127 -3.71 5.71 12.60
C VAL A 127 -4.26 4.50 11.84
N HIS A 128 -4.12 4.52 10.51
CA HIS A 128 -4.54 3.45 9.62
C HIS A 128 -3.62 3.34 8.40
N GLY A 129 -3.27 2.13 8.01
CA GLY A 129 -2.52 1.83 6.80
C GLY A 129 -3.42 1.25 5.71
N THR A 130 -3.30 1.78 4.48
CA THR A 130 -4.07 1.31 3.33
C THR A 130 -3.36 1.62 2.01
N GLY A 131 -3.92 1.19 0.89
CA GLY A 131 -3.40 1.34 -0.46
C GLY A 131 -4.10 0.37 -1.40
N ILE A 132 -3.49 0.08 -2.55
CA ILE A 132 -4.07 -0.89 -3.48
C ILE A 132 -3.87 -2.33 -2.96
N HIS A 133 -2.65 -2.72 -2.63
CA HIS A 133 -2.31 -4.02 -2.02
C HIS A 133 -1.08 -3.86 -1.11
N PRO A 134 -1.18 -4.24 0.15
CA PRO A 134 -2.19 -5.05 0.87
C PRO A 134 -3.57 -4.42 1.12
N GLY A 135 -3.75 -3.11 1.03
CA GLY A 135 -4.97 -2.39 1.42
C GLY A 135 -6.27 -2.86 0.76
N PHE A 136 -6.62 -2.27 -0.41
CA PHE A 136 -7.91 -2.53 -1.05
C PHE A 136 -8.09 -4.00 -1.44
N VAL A 137 -7.22 -4.50 -2.31
CA VAL A 137 -7.35 -5.87 -2.85
C VAL A 137 -7.16 -6.93 -1.78
N GLY A 138 -6.27 -6.68 -0.84
CA GLY A 138 -5.92 -7.65 0.17
C GLY A 138 -6.80 -7.63 1.42
N MET A 139 -7.54 -6.56 1.66
CA MET A 139 -8.33 -6.39 2.87
C MET A 139 -9.77 -6.01 2.59
N VAL A 140 -10.01 -4.89 1.89
CA VAL A 140 -11.37 -4.39 1.64
C VAL A 140 -12.16 -5.34 0.78
N LEU A 141 -11.59 -5.78 -0.34
CA LEU A 141 -12.27 -6.62 -1.32
C LEU A 141 -12.65 -8.01 -0.79
N PRO A 142 -11.76 -8.77 -0.10
CA PRO A 142 -12.16 -10.04 0.53
C PRO A 142 -13.27 -9.85 1.58
N LEU A 143 -13.18 -8.79 2.40
CA LEU A 143 -14.22 -8.50 3.40
C LEU A 143 -15.58 -8.18 2.73
N ALA A 144 -15.58 -7.37 1.68
CA ALA A 144 -16.79 -7.06 0.93
C ALA A 144 -17.43 -8.31 0.29
N LEU A 145 -16.61 -9.17 -0.33
CA LEU A 145 -17.07 -10.44 -0.92
C LEU A 145 -17.61 -11.40 0.16
N SER A 146 -17.02 -11.42 1.34
CA SER A 146 -17.41 -12.31 2.44
C SER A 146 -18.88 -12.16 2.84
N GLY A 147 -19.42 -10.94 2.71
CA GLY A 147 -20.82 -10.65 3.01
C GLY A 147 -21.85 -11.40 2.13
N MET A 148 -21.38 -12.01 1.02
CA MET A 148 -22.23 -12.81 0.12
C MET A 148 -22.11 -14.32 0.36
N SER A 149 -21.25 -14.77 1.29
CA SER A 149 -21.04 -16.19 1.59
C SER A 149 -21.55 -16.53 2.98
N ARG A 150 -22.34 -17.59 3.13
CA ARG A 150 -22.78 -18.09 4.44
C ARG A 150 -21.73 -18.95 5.14
N ARG A 151 -20.70 -19.42 4.40
CA ARG A 151 -19.55 -20.15 4.91
C ARG A 151 -18.34 -19.86 4.04
N ILE A 152 -17.20 -19.61 4.65
CA ILE A 152 -15.91 -19.42 3.98
C ILE A 152 -14.95 -20.48 4.52
N ASP A 153 -14.41 -21.29 3.61
CA ASP A 153 -13.48 -22.37 3.94
C ASP A 153 -12.02 -21.91 3.76
N LYS A 154 -11.75 -21.09 2.70
CA LYS A 154 -10.43 -20.54 2.40
C LYS A 154 -10.55 -19.20 1.67
N ILE A 155 -9.63 -18.27 1.94
CA ILE A 155 -9.42 -17.04 1.18
C ILE A 155 -8.07 -17.15 0.48
N THR A 156 -8.02 -16.93 -0.83
CA THR A 156 -6.79 -16.88 -1.61
C THR A 156 -6.71 -15.55 -2.36
N ILE A 157 -5.59 -14.85 -2.20
CA ILE A 157 -5.28 -13.59 -2.88
C ILE A 157 -4.03 -13.84 -3.71
N GLN A 158 -4.13 -13.67 -5.02
CA GLN A 158 -3.02 -13.81 -5.93
C GLN A 158 -2.65 -12.46 -6.50
N GLU A 159 -1.37 -12.14 -6.52
CA GLU A 159 -0.80 -10.98 -7.19
C GLU A 159 0.18 -11.43 -8.27
N ARG A 160 0.06 -10.84 -9.45
CA ARG A 160 0.94 -11.09 -10.59
C ARG A 160 1.36 -9.74 -11.18
N ALA A 161 2.65 -9.45 -11.15
CA ALA A 161 3.18 -8.20 -11.67
C ALA A 161 4.51 -8.42 -12.40
N ASP A 162 4.62 -7.85 -13.60
CA ASP A 162 5.88 -7.73 -14.32
C ASP A 162 6.44 -6.31 -14.15
N TRP A 163 7.55 -6.20 -13.45
CA TRP A 163 8.22 -4.93 -13.13
C TRP A 163 9.20 -4.49 -14.21
N ALA A 164 9.36 -5.24 -15.31
CA ALA A 164 10.23 -4.87 -16.44
C ALA A 164 9.90 -3.50 -17.02
N PHE A 165 8.66 -3.07 -16.84
CA PHE A 165 8.12 -1.80 -17.34
C PHE A 165 8.00 -0.71 -16.28
N TYR A 166 8.46 -0.97 -15.06
CA TYR A 166 8.39 -0.03 -13.95
C TYR A 166 9.67 0.80 -13.87
N ASP A 167 9.61 2.05 -14.32
CA ASP A 167 10.76 2.95 -14.38
C ASP A 167 11.09 3.56 -13.00
N ARG A 168 11.46 2.73 -12.06
CA ARG A 168 11.89 3.09 -10.70
C ARG A 168 13.07 2.23 -10.28
N PRO A 169 14.31 2.56 -10.70
CA PRO A 169 15.51 1.74 -10.42
C PRO A 169 15.68 1.38 -8.95
N MET A 170 15.50 2.37 -8.05
CA MET A 170 15.61 2.15 -6.60
C MET A 170 14.62 1.09 -6.10
N VAL A 171 13.39 1.07 -6.61
CA VAL A 171 12.40 0.07 -6.20
C VAL A 171 12.74 -1.29 -6.76
N THR A 172 13.06 -1.37 -8.07
CA THR A 172 13.33 -2.63 -8.76
C THR A 172 14.62 -3.30 -8.25
N PHE A 173 15.70 -2.55 -8.14
CA PHE A 173 17.01 -3.10 -7.78
C PHE A 173 17.29 -3.02 -6.27
N ASP A 174 17.21 -1.82 -5.66
CA ASP A 174 17.66 -1.65 -4.28
C ASP A 174 16.66 -2.24 -3.28
N ASN A 175 15.34 -2.09 -3.54
CA ASN A 175 14.30 -2.58 -2.63
C ASN A 175 13.95 -4.04 -2.93
N MET A 176 13.53 -4.34 -4.17
CA MET A 176 13.06 -5.69 -4.52
C MET A 176 14.19 -6.66 -4.87
N HIS A 177 15.42 -6.19 -4.98
CA HIS A 177 16.63 -6.98 -5.20
C HIS A 177 16.61 -7.85 -6.48
N PHE A 178 15.89 -7.41 -7.52
CA PHE A 178 16.06 -7.99 -8.86
C PHE A 178 17.46 -7.68 -9.40
N GLY A 179 18.04 -8.58 -10.18
CA GLY A 179 19.39 -8.42 -10.71
C GLY A 179 20.52 -8.75 -9.74
N TYR A 180 20.21 -9.24 -8.53
CA TYR A 180 21.20 -9.69 -7.54
C TYR A 180 21.37 -11.20 -7.54
N PRO A 181 22.51 -11.74 -7.03
CA PRO A 181 22.71 -13.17 -6.85
C PRO A 181 21.65 -13.79 -5.93
N PRO A 182 21.17 -15.03 -6.18
CA PRO A 182 20.12 -15.66 -5.36
C PRO A 182 20.42 -15.70 -3.85
N ALA A 183 21.68 -15.81 -3.47
CA ALA A 183 22.09 -15.84 -2.06
C ALA A 183 21.84 -14.52 -1.31
N GLU A 184 21.72 -13.41 -2.04
CA GLU A 184 21.44 -12.08 -1.50
C GLU A 184 19.93 -11.77 -1.51
N VAL A 185 19.13 -12.56 -2.27
CA VAL A 185 17.69 -12.35 -2.43
C VAL A 185 16.92 -13.31 -1.52
N THR A 186 17.12 -13.16 -0.22
CA THR A 186 16.40 -13.93 0.80
C THR A 186 15.85 -13.01 1.90
N LEU A 187 14.87 -13.50 2.66
CA LEU A 187 14.30 -12.72 3.77
C LEU A 187 15.30 -12.47 4.89
N GLU A 188 16.28 -13.38 5.08
CA GLU A 188 17.32 -13.25 6.09
C GLU A 188 18.44 -12.29 5.66
N ALA A 189 18.77 -12.30 4.37
CA ALA A 189 19.88 -11.51 3.83
C ALA A 189 19.52 -10.04 3.59
N HIS A 190 18.24 -9.74 3.28
CA HIS A 190 17.85 -8.41 2.86
C HIS A 190 16.75 -7.80 3.72
N PRO A 191 17.04 -6.72 4.50
CA PRO A 191 16.09 -6.12 5.45
C PRO A 191 14.80 -5.62 4.81
N PHE A 192 14.87 -5.09 3.57
CA PHE A 192 13.66 -4.61 2.88
C PHE A 192 12.74 -5.77 2.46
N LEU A 193 13.29 -6.90 1.99
CA LEU A 193 12.49 -8.07 1.68
C LEU A 193 11.80 -8.64 2.92
N ALA A 194 12.50 -8.66 4.06
CA ALA A 194 11.91 -9.02 5.35
C ALA A 194 10.78 -8.06 5.76
N PHE A 195 11.01 -6.76 5.63
CA PHE A 195 10.00 -5.73 5.89
C PHE A 195 8.79 -5.89 4.97
N ASN A 196 9.02 -6.03 3.66
CA ASN A 196 7.96 -6.24 2.68
C ASN A 196 7.16 -7.51 2.97
N SER A 197 7.84 -8.61 3.33
CA SER A 197 7.15 -9.84 3.73
C SER A 197 6.25 -9.63 4.96
N ARG A 198 6.69 -8.82 5.93
CA ARG A 198 5.91 -8.54 7.15
C ARG A 198 4.58 -7.85 6.85
N ILE A 199 4.53 -6.90 5.91
CA ILE A 199 3.27 -6.21 5.57
C ILE A 199 2.21 -7.17 4.99
N PHE A 200 2.61 -8.25 4.34
CA PHE A 200 1.69 -9.29 3.88
C PHE A 200 1.26 -10.24 5.01
N THR A 201 2.13 -10.49 6.00
CA THR A 201 1.70 -11.21 7.22
C THR A 201 0.71 -10.37 8.04
N ASP A 202 0.86 -9.04 8.08
CA ASP A 202 -0.10 -8.13 8.70
C ASP A 202 -1.48 -8.21 8.02
N GLN A 203 -1.51 -8.33 6.69
CA GLN A 203 -2.75 -8.54 5.94
C GLN A 203 -3.46 -9.83 6.34
N ILE A 204 -2.73 -10.95 6.47
CA ILE A 204 -3.30 -12.24 6.93
C ILE A 204 -3.85 -12.10 8.35
N ALA A 205 -3.09 -11.51 9.25
CA ALA A 205 -3.51 -11.29 10.63
C ALA A 205 -4.77 -10.43 10.72
N MET A 206 -4.88 -9.36 9.91
CA MET A 206 -6.06 -8.50 9.85
C MET A 206 -7.28 -9.26 9.34
N LEU A 207 -7.16 -10.02 8.24
CA LEU A 207 -8.25 -10.82 7.71
C LEU A 207 -8.72 -11.89 8.72
N ALA A 208 -7.77 -12.57 9.37
CA ALA A 208 -8.08 -13.55 10.41
C ALA A 208 -8.86 -12.92 11.56
N ASN A 209 -8.39 -11.76 12.06
CA ASN A 209 -9.09 -11.02 13.10
C ASN A 209 -10.52 -10.61 12.68
N ALA A 210 -10.67 -10.03 11.49
CA ALA A 210 -11.97 -9.59 10.97
C ALA A 210 -12.95 -10.77 10.78
N MET A 211 -12.43 -11.95 10.38
CA MET A 211 -13.20 -13.19 10.19
C MET A 211 -13.35 -14.01 11.51
N LYS A 212 -12.80 -13.52 12.63
CA LYS A 212 -12.78 -14.25 13.92
C LYS A 212 -12.16 -15.64 13.80
N LEU A 213 -11.11 -15.76 13.01
CA LEU A 213 -10.36 -16.98 12.78
C LEU A 213 -9.09 -16.95 13.65
N GLU A 214 -8.93 -17.92 14.53
CA GLU A 214 -7.69 -18.11 15.28
C GLU A 214 -6.71 -18.89 14.42
N LEU A 215 -5.55 -18.30 14.13
CA LEU A 215 -4.48 -18.93 13.39
C LEU A 215 -3.50 -19.62 14.34
N ASP A 216 -3.04 -20.83 13.99
CA ASP A 216 -1.97 -21.50 14.72
C ASP A 216 -0.62 -20.83 14.41
N GLU A 217 -0.39 -20.48 13.15
CA GLU A 217 0.83 -19.81 12.68
C GLU A 217 0.61 -19.10 11.33
N ILE A 218 1.54 -18.22 10.97
CA ILE A 218 1.67 -17.67 9.61
C ILE A 218 3.00 -18.14 9.05
N THR A 219 2.97 -18.90 7.95
CA THR A 219 4.17 -19.39 7.26
C THR A 219 4.47 -18.57 6.02
N VAL A 220 5.75 -18.54 5.62
CA VAL A 220 6.21 -17.86 4.41
C VAL A 220 7.11 -18.79 3.62
N LYS A 221 6.84 -18.90 2.32
CA LYS A 221 7.74 -19.51 1.34
C LYS A 221 8.22 -18.45 0.37
N HIS A 222 9.51 -18.46 0.05
CA HIS A 222 10.09 -17.58 -0.93
C HIS A 222 10.91 -18.42 -1.93
N GLU A 223 10.61 -18.27 -3.20
CA GLU A 223 11.27 -18.96 -4.31
C GLU A 223 11.76 -17.91 -5.31
N VAL A 224 12.94 -18.12 -5.89
CA VAL A 224 13.53 -17.22 -6.88
C VAL A 224 13.94 -17.95 -8.14
N LEU A 225 13.93 -17.26 -9.27
CA LEU A 225 14.47 -17.76 -10.55
C LEU A 225 15.56 -16.80 -11.04
N THR A 226 16.58 -17.39 -11.67
CA THR A 226 17.70 -16.65 -12.26
C THR A 226 17.64 -16.60 -13.77
N ALA A 227 18.11 -15.51 -14.36
CA ALA A 227 18.17 -15.30 -15.79
C ALA A 227 19.20 -16.22 -16.45
N ASN A 228 18.83 -16.90 -17.53
CA ASN A 228 19.74 -17.74 -18.32
C ASN A 228 20.70 -16.90 -19.19
N GLU A 229 20.34 -15.68 -19.52
CA GLU A 229 21.12 -14.71 -20.28
C GLU A 229 20.81 -13.29 -19.81
N GLY A 230 21.70 -12.34 -20.06
CA GLY A 230 21.48 -10.94 -19.70
C GLY A 230 20.56 -10.24 -20.69
N TYR A 231 19.67 -9.37 -20.19
CA TYR A 231 18.75 -8.56 -21.00
C TYR A 231 18.45 -7.21 -20.35
N ASP A 232 18.03 -6.26 -21.17
CA ASP A 232 17.70 -4.91 -20.73
C ASP A 232 16.21 -4.80 -20.36
N ILE A 233 15.93 -4.00 -19.32
CA ILE A 233 14.59 -3.57 -18.89
C ILE A 233 14.55 -2.05 -18.87
N ILE A 234 13.37 -1.43 -18.69
CA ILE A 234 13.21 0.02 -18.80
C ILE A 234 14.15 0.81 -17.86
N CYS A 235 14.42 0.30 -16.67
CA CYS A 235 15.20 1.00 -15.64
C CYS A 235 16.63 0.46 -15.47
N GLY A 236 17.10 -0.49 -16.32
CA GLY A 236 18.44 -1.05 -16.19
C GLY A 236 18.62 -2.37 -16.91
N ARG A 237 19.48 -3.25 -16.35
CA ARG A 237 19.82 -4.53 -16.96
C ARG A 237 19.79 -5.65 -15.92
N ILE A 238 19.24 -6.79 -16.31
CA ILE A 238 19.33 -8.06 -15.58
C ILE A 238 20.48 -8.85 -16.16
N GLU A 239 21.45 -9.18 -15.34
CA GLU A 239 22.60 -9.98 -15.77
C GLU A 239 22.28 -11.48 -15.68
N LYS A 240 23.03 -12.26 -16.47
CA LYS A 240 22.96 -13.72 -16.39
C LYS A 240 23.23 -14.22 -14.97
N ASP A 241 22.52 -15.28 -14.56
CA ASP A 241 22.60 -15.94 -13.24
C ASP A 241 22.17 -15.04 -12.05
N THR A 242 21.53 -13.89 -12.32
CA THR A 242 20.92 -13.03 -11.30
C THR A 242 19.40 -13.23 -11.24
N VAL A 243 18.78 -12.84 -10.13
CA VAL A 243 17.33 -13.05 -9.91
C VAL A 243 16.51 -12.12 -10.80
N TYR A 244 15.58 -12.72 -11.57
CA TYR A 244 14.60 -11.99 -12.37
C TYR A 244 13.14 -12.26 -11.97
N ALA A 245 12.90 -13.28 -11.15
CA ALA A 245 11.56 -13.60 -10.68
C ALA A 245 11.60 -14.05 -9.22
N GLN A 246 10.61 -13.61 -8.47
CA GLN A 246 10.41 -13.94 -7.06
C GLN A 246 8.96 -14.37 -6.86
N ARG A 247 8.75 -15.46 -6.13
CA ARG A 247 7.43 -15.92 -5.72
C ARG A 247 7.38 -16.03 -4.21
N TYR A 248 6.41 -15.37 -3.63
CA TYR A 248 6.11 -15.45 -2.20
C TYR A 248 4.78 -16.13 -1.99
N ILE A 249 4.70 -17.02 -1.01
CA ILE A 249 3.47 -17.64 -0.56
C ILE A 249 3.40 -17.47 0.96
N TRP A 250 2.52 -16.59 1.41
CA TRP A 250 2.20 -16.41 2.82
C TRP A 250 0.92 -17.16 3.14
N GLN A 251 0.90 -17.91 4.26
CA GLN A 251 -0.23 -18.75 4.61
C GLN A 251 -0.57 -18.62 6.09
N GLY A 252 -1.82 -18.25 6.38
CA GLY A 252 -2.41 -18.35 7.71
C GLY A 252 -2.96 -19.76 7.91
N MET A 253 -2.36 -20.51 8.84
CA MET A 253 -2.59 -21.93 9.05
C MET A 253 -3.54 -22.19 10.21
N VAL A 254 -4.43 -23.18 10.04
CA VAL A 254 -5.29 -23.72 11.10
C VAL A 254 -5.32 -25.25 10.96
N ASN A 255 -4.91 -25.98 12.00
CA ASN A 255 -4.82 -27.43 12.02
C ASN A 255 -4.02 -28.03 10.84
N GLY A 256 -2.95 -27.34 10.43
CA GLY A 256 -2.09 -27.76 9.31
C GLY A 256 -2.66 -27.44 7.91
N GLU A 257 -3.82 -26.79 7.82
CA GLU A 257 -4.42 -26.36 6.56
C GLU A 257 -4.29 -24.84 6.36
N SER A 258 -3.99 -24.42 5.12
CA SER A 258 -3.96 -23.01 4.74
C SER A 258 -5.40 -22.47 4.59
N ARG A 259 -5.79 -21.56 5.47
CA ARG A 259 -7.13 -20.94 5.47
C ARG A 259 -7.12 -19.54 4.82
N ILE A 260 -6.03 -18.83 4.93
CA ILE A 260 -5.80 -17.56 4.23
C ILE A 260 -4.46 -17.67 3.52
N GLU A 261 -4.43 -17.40 2.23
CA GLU A 261 -3.24 -17.52 1.40
C GLU A 261 -3.04 -16.29 0.52
N ILE A 262 -1.82 -15.78 0.48
CA ILE A 262 -1.39 -14.77 -0.46
C ILE A 262 -0.27 -15.38 -1.30
N ASP A 263 -0.45 -15.42 -2.63
CA ASP A 263 0.52 -15.95 -3.60
C ASP A 263 0.91 -14.81 -4.55
N ALA A 264 2.04 -14.14 -4.28
CA ALA A 264 2.58 -13.09 -5.10
C ALA A 264 3.69 -13.61 -6.00
N LEU A 265 3.60 -13.32 -7.28
CA LEU A 265 4.61 -13.61 -8.29
C LEU A 265 5.01 -12.30 -8.98
N TRP A 266 6.24 -11.89 -8.74
CA TRP A 266 6.83 -10.68 -9.30
C TRP A 266 8.01 -11.02 -10.19
N THR A 267 8.05 -10.39 -11.36
CA THR A 267 9.08 -10.63 -12.37
C THR A 267 9.60 -9.32 -12.95
N VAL A 268 10.73 -9.40 -13.60
CA VAL A 268 11.27 -8.32 -14.44
C VAL A 268 11.53 -8.87 -15.85
N GLY A 269 10.46 -9.34 -16.52
CA GLY A 269 10.54 -10.07 -17.78
C GLY A 269 10.96 -11.53 -17.61
N GLY A 270 11.34 -12.17 -18.70
CA GLY A 270 11.80 -13.55 -18.71
C GLY A 270 10.69 -14.58 -18.87
N SER A 271 11.07 -15.86 -18.78
CA SER A 271 10.16 -17.01 -18.91
C SER A 271 9.94 -17.70 -17.59
N TYR A 272 8.75 -18.25 -17.41
CA TYR A 272 8.38 -18.96 -16.18
C TYR A 272 8.52 -20.48 -16.35
N PRO A 273 8.93 -21.22 -15.31
CA PRO A 273 8.90 -22.66 -15.34
C PRO A 273 7.44 -23.18 -15.39
N GLU A 274 7.22 -24.35 -16.00
CA GLU A 274 5.88 -24.91 -16.16
C GLU A 274 5.12 -25.13 -14.84
N HIS A 275 5.84 -25.41 -13.75
CA HIS A 275 5.26 -25.65 -12.43
C HIS A 275 4.89 -24.38 -11.66
N TRP A 276 5.33 -23.20 -12.13
CA TRP A 276 4.84 -21.93 -11.58
C TRP A 276 3.49 -21.57 -12.21
N PRO A 277 2.61 -20.90 -11.46
CA PRO A 277 1.34 -20.46 -12.01
C PRO A 277 1.57 -19.55 -13.22
N LYS A 278 0.80 -19.75 -14.28
CA LYS A 278 0.85 -18.82 -15.42
C LYS A 278 0.44 -17.44 -14.96
N PRO A 279 1.19 -16.41 -15.31
CA PRO A 279 0.86 -15.06 -14.91
C PRO A 279 -0.46 -14.63 -15.58
N LEU A 280 -1.34 -14.11 -14.77
CA LEU A 280 -2.45 -13.27 -15.16
C LEU A 280 -2.23 -11.97 -14.42
N ASP A 281 -1.85 -10.92 -15.12
CA ASP A 281 -1.48 -9.65 -14.49
C ASP A 281 -2.59 -9.10 -13.59
N GLY A 282 -2.19 -8.40 -12.53
CA GLY A 282 -3.10 -7.87 -11.53
C GLY A 282 -3.37 -8.82 -10.38
N TRP A 283 -4.57 -8.76 -9.83
CA TRP A 283 -4.94 -9.46 -8.61
C TRP A 283 -6.16 -10.36 -8.79
N THR A 284 -6.11 -11.55 -8.23
CA THR A 284 -7.27 -12.45 -8.17
C THR A 284 -7.58 -12.76 -6.71
N VAL A 285 -8.81 -12.44 -6.29
CA VAL A 285 -9.32 -12.80 -4.96
C VAL A 285 -10.33 -13.91 -5.10
N THR A 286 -10.11 -15.02 -4.40
CA THR A 286 -10.99 -16.19 -4.38
C THR A 286 -11.39 -16.49 -2.94
N LEU A 287 -12.68 -16.62 -2.71
CA LEU A 287 -13.27 -17.17 -1.48
C LEU A 287 -13.84 -18.54 -1.83
N GLU A 288 -13.27 -19.60 -1.29
CA GLU A 288 -13.85 -20.94 -1.34
C GLU A 288 -14.83 -21.10 -0.19
N GLY A 289 -16.04 -21.57 -0.46
CA GLY A 289 -17.08 -21.67 0.54
C GLY A 289 -18.46 -21.91 -0.05
N ASP A 290 -19.48 -21.31 0.55
CA ASP A 290 -20.88 -21.50 0.15
C ASP A 290 -21.62 -20.14 0.08
N PRO A 291 -21.78 -19.57 -1.13
CA PRO A 291 -21.14 -19.96 -2.38
C PRO A 291 -19.63 -19.62 -2.42
N SER A 292 -18.89 -20.25 -3.33
CA SER A 292 -17.54 -19.82 -3.70
C SER A 292 -17.63 -18.60 -4.61
N LEU A 293 -16.72 -17.63 -4.40
CA LEU A 293 -16.68 -16.36 -5.14
C LEU A 293 -15.27 -16.13 -5.68
N ARG A 294 -15.19 -15.55 -6.87
CA ARG A 294 -13.91 -15.12 -7.44
C ARG A 294 -14.07 -13.80 -8.18
N THR A 295 -13.09 -12.92 -8.00
CA THR A 295 -12.97 -11.69 -8.78
C THR A 295 -11.54 -11.53 -9.26
N HIS A 296 -11.38 -10.95 -10.44
CA HIS A 296 -10.10 -10.50 -10.96
C HIS A 296 -10.13 -8.97 -11.03
N PHE A 297 -9.09 -8.35 -10.48
CA PHE A 297 -8.96 -6.90 -10.38
C PHE A 297 -7.63 -6.46 -10.97
N PHE A 298 -7.65 -5.44 -11.78
CA PHE A 298 -6.48 -4.67 -12.18
C PHE A 298 -6.88 -3.22 -12.50
N ALA A 299 -5.92 -2.32 -12.34
CA ALA A 299 -6.08 -0.91 -12.63
C ALA A 299 -5.29 -0.55 -13.88
N LEU A 300 -5.97 0.04 -14.85
CA LEU A 300 -5.38 0.55 -16.09
C LEU A 300 -5.79 2.02 -16.29
N ALA A 301 -5.01 2.75 -17.08
CA ALA A 301 -5.36 4.12 -17.43
C ALA A 301 -6.69 4.19 -18.21
N SER A 302 -6.98 3.19 -19.05
CA SER A 302 -8.26 3.04 -19.74
C SER A 302 -8.47 1.58 -20.17
N PHE A 303 -9.70 1.10 -20.12
CA PHE A 303 -10.14 -0.17 -20.70
C PHE A 303 -10.68 0.00 -22.12
N GLU A 304 -11.22 1.17 -22.45
CA GLU A 304 -11.81 1.47 -23.76
C GLU A 304 -10.77 1.94 -24.78
N ASN A 305 -9.75 2.67 -24.30
CA ASN A 305 -8.73 3.30 -25.13
C ASN A 305 -7.33 2.78 -24.81
N VAL A 306 -7.19 1.47 -24.55
CA VAL A 306 -5.93 0.84 -24.16
C VAL A 306 -4.78 1.17 -25.12
N GLU A 307 -5.03 1.13 -26.43
CA GLU A 307 -4.02 1.39 -27.46
C GLU A 307 -3.54 2.86 -27.51
N GLN A 308 -4.30 3.79 -26.92
CA GLN A 308 -3.95 5.21 -26.85
C GLN A 308 -3.14 5.56 -25.61
N CYS A 309 -3.11 4.67 -24.62
CA CYS A 309 -2.36 4.82 -23.40
C CYS A 309 -1.00 4.17 -23.53
N SER A 310 0.02 4.84 -23.03
CA SER A 310 1.36 4.24 -22.91
C SER A 310 1.38 3.23 -21.77
N LEU A 311 2.38 2.36 -21.76
CA LEU A 311 2.60 1.45 -20.65
C LEU A 311 2.85 2.19 -19.33
N ALA A 312 3.53 3.34 -19.39
CA ALA A 312 3.74 4.22 -18.25
C ALA A 312 2.41 4.72 -17.65
N ASP A 313 1.42 5.05 -18.50
CA ASP A 313 0.09 5.46 -18.04
C ASP A 313 -0.61 4.32 -17.28
N HIS A 314 -0.47 3.07 -17.75
CA HIS A 314 -1.05 1.90 -17.06
C HIS A 314 -0.38 1.62 -15.72
N VAL A 315 0.94 1.75 -15.63
CA VAL A 315 1.68 1.63 -14.36
C VAL A 315 1.26 2.75 -13.41
N HIS A 316 1.16 3.99 -13.90
CA HIS A 316 0.72 5.14 -13.11
C HIS A 316 -0.69 5.00 -12.55
N ALA A 317 -1.58 4.30 -13.24
CA ALA A 317 -2.94 4.02 -12.74
C ALA A 317 -2.93 3.27 -11.38
N THR A 318 -1.92 2.45 -11.11
CA THR A 318 -1.78 1.77 -9.81
C THR A 318 -1.34 2.71 -8.70
N GLU A 319 -0.51 3.72 -9.02
CA GLU A 319 -0.11 4.78 -8.08
C GLU A 319 -1.34 5.64 -7.71
N ILE A 320 -2.16 6.01 -8.71
CA ILE A 320 -3.44 6.72 -8.50
C ILE A 320 -4.38 5.89 -7.62
N ALA A 321 -4.59 4.60 -7.92
CA ALA A 321 -5.49 3.75 -7.14
C ALA A 321 -5.02 3.62 -5.68
N THR A 322 -3.71 3.53 -5.44
CA THR A 322 -3.12 3.53 -4.09
C THR A 322 -3.39 4.84 -3.35
N ALA A 323 -3.13 5.98 -4.00
CA ALA A 323 -3.38 7.29 -3.44
C ALA A 323 -4.86 7.51 -3.12
N MET A 324 -5.75 7.15 -4.05
CA MET A 324 -7.19 7.35 -3.89
C MET A 324 -7.79 6.50 -2.78
N GLN A 325 -7.33 5.27 -2.59
CA GLN A 325 -7.77 4.44 -1.47
C GLN A 325 -7.47 5.13 -0.12
N ALA A 326 -6.30 5.74 0.02
CA ALA A 326 -5.94 6.47 1.22
C ALA A 326 -6.72 7.79 1.35
N VAL A 327 -6.74 8.63 0.32
CA VAL A 327 -7.41 9.94 0.36
C VAL A 327 -8.91 9.81 0.66
N ASN A 328 -9.60 8.88 0.01
CA ASN A 328 -11.02 8.64 0.24
C ASN A 328 -11.31 8.05 1.64
N THR A 329 -10.33 7.46 2.30
CA THR A 329 -10.46 6.93 3.67
C THR A 329 -10.33 8.01 4.74
N ILE A 330 -9.76 9.18 4.43
CA ILE A 330 -9.54 10.28 5.40
C ILE A 330 -10.82 10.64 6.17
N PRO A 331 -11.98 10.88 5.54
CA PRO A 331 -13.20 11.24 6.27
C PRO A 331 -13.69 10.14 7.23
N ALA A 332 -13.49 8.87 6.89
CA ALA A 332 -13.85 7.75 7.75
C ALA A 332 -12.91 7.65 8.96
N LEU A 333 -11.60 7.79 8.73
CA LEU A 333 -10.60 7.79 9.80
C LEU A 333 -10.80 8.93 10.78
N CYS A 334 -11.10 10.14 10.30
CA CYS A 334 -11.36 11.32 11.15
C CYS A 334 -12.65 11.21 11.98
N LYS A 335 -13.54 10.27 11.66
CA LYS A 335 -14.76 9.98 12.43
C LYS A 335 -14.60 8.78 13.36
N ALA A 336 -13.54 8.00 13.21
CA ALA A 336 -13.30 6.83 14.02
C ALA A 336 -12.91 7.20 15.46
N GLU A 337 -13.12 6.27 16.39
CA GLU A 337 -12.57 6.39 17.73
C GLU A 337 -11.04 6.38 17.69
N ALA A 338 -10.40 7.09 18.60
CA ALA A 338 -8.94 7.16 18.69
C ALA A 338 -8.31 5.75 18.83
N GLY A 339 -7.19 5.53 18.12
CA GLY A 339 -6.43 4.28 18.25
C GLY A 339 -5.88 3.73 16.93
N LEU A 340 -5.35 2.51 17.01
CA LEU A 340 -4.86 1.74 15.87
C LEU A 340 -6.05 1.14 15.13
N ARG A 341 -6.32 1.59 13.91
CA ARG A 341 -7.55 1.20 13.18
C ARG A 341 -7.27 0.19 12.07
N GLY A 342 -7.97 -0.94 12.13
CA GLY A 342 -8.00 -1.92 11.04
C GLY A 342 -9.04 -1.55 9.97
N THR A 343 -8.87 -2.07 8.77
CA THR A 343 -9.79 -1.84 7.63
C THR A 343 -11.25 -2.15 7.95
N HIS A 344 -11.53 -3.21 8.71
CA HIS A 344 -12.87 -3.65 9.08
C HIS A 344 -13.60 -2.71 10.05
N GLU A 345 -12.89 -1.76 10.68
CA GLU A 345 -13.45 -0.79 11.62
C GLU A 345 -13.87 0.52 10.96
N LEU A 346 -13.42 0.80 9.71
CA LEU A 346 -13.64 2.07 9.02
C LEU A 346 -14.87 2.08 8.10
N GLY A 347 -15.49 0.92 7.89
CA GLY A 347 -16.67 0.78 7.02
C GLY A 347 -16.35 0.94 5.52
N ASN A 348 -17.37 1.20 4.71
CA ASN A 348 -17.21 1.35 3.27
C ASN A 348 -16.65 2.74 2.91
N VAL A 349 -15.69 2.74 2.00
CA VAL A 349 -15.04 3.94 1.47
C VAL A 349 -15.48 4.15 0.02
N PHE A 350 -15.91 5.36 -0.31
CA PHE A 350 -16.39 5.73 -1.65
C PHE A 350 -15.62 6.95 -2.15
N SER A 351 -15.64 7.15 -3.48
CA SER A 351 -15.02 8.33 -4.09
C SER A 351 -15.70 9.62 -3.60
N GLY A 352 -14.92 10.51 -3.01
CA GLY A 352 -15.37 11.82 -2.57
C GLY A 352 -15.55 12.82 -3.72
N LEU A 353 -14.94 12.57 -4.88
CA LEU A 353 -15.06 13.40 -6.08
C LEU A 353 -16.36 13.11 -6.87
N GLY A 354 -17.05 12.00 -6.56
CA GLY A 354 -18.25 11.60 -7.25
C GLY A 354 -18.01 11.14 -8.69
N MET A 355 -19.09 11.19 -9.50
CA MET A 355 -19.03 10.92 -10.95
C MET A 355 -19.06 12.25 -11.68
N SER A 356 -18.13 12.42 -12.63
CA SER A 356 -18.05 13.60 -13.51
C SER A 356 -18.47 13.28 -14.93
#